data_c8e83ea8d6cdf78cd9b39bdb261e2626
#
_entry.id   c8e83ea8d6cdf78cd9b39bdb261e2626
#
_cell.length_a   1.000
_cell.length_b   1.000
_cell.length_c   1.000
_cell.angle_alpha   90.00
_cell.angle_beta   90.00
_cell.angle_gamma   90.00
#
_symmetry.space_group_name_H-M   'P 1'
#
loop_
_entity.id
_entity.type
_entity.pdbx_description
1 polymer ?
#
loop_
_entity_poly.entity_id
_entity_poly.type
_entity_poly.pdbx_seq_one_letter_code
_entity_poly.pdbx_strand_id
1 'polypeptide(L)'
;FIALIDKDSEAYDEVFACFKLPKATDEEKAARSAAIQEATRHAALIPMEVARKALEVMPVIADIARLGNRNAITDACVAMMAARSAVLGALLNVRINLGVLKDKEFVQELQAEADRIEQTACRKEKELLDAVNQDLRV
;
A
#
# COMPACT_ATOMS: atom_id res chain seq x y z
N PHE A 1 6.83 -6.62 7.88
CA PHE A 1 7.02 -5.21 7.49
C PHE A 1 8.50 -4.83 7.35
N ILE A 2 9.39 -5.18 8.28
CA ILE A 2 10.81 -4.76 8.26
C ILE A 2 11.48 -5.10 6.92
N ALA A 3 11.35 -6.34 6.44
CA ALA A 3 11.91 -6.76 5.15
C ALA A 3 11.33 -5.99 3.92
N LEU A 4 10.18 -5.36 4.04
CA LEU A 4 9.58 -4.55 2.96
C LEU A 4 10.21 -3.16 2.87
N ILE A 5 10.81 -2.66 3.95
CA ILE A 5 11.54 -1.38 3.94
C ILE A 5 12.77 -1.50 3.02
N ASP A 6 13.54 -2.58 3.18
CA ASP A 6 14.72 -2.84 2.35
C ASP A 6 14.32 -3.04 0.89
N LYS A 7 13.28 -3.85 0.63
CA LYS A 7 12.76 -4.10 -0.71
C LYS A 7 12.29 -2.82 -1.41
N ASP A 8 11.64 -1.91 -0.68
CA ASP A 8 11.17 -0.63 -1.25
C ASP A 8 12.36 0.25 -1.68
N SER A 9 13.39 0.31 -0.83
CA SER A 9 14.63 1.03 -1.15
C SER A 9 15.35 0.40 -2.34
N GLU A 10 15.47 -0.92 -2.39
CA GLU A 10 16.08 -1.65 -3.50
C GLU A 10 15.32 -1.43 -4.82
N ALA A 11 13.99 -1.49 -4.80
CA ALA A 11 13.16 -1.26 -5.98
C ALA A 11 13.29 0.19 -6.50
N TYR A 12 13.41 1.17 -5.60
CA TYR A 12 13.69 2.55 -5.99
C TYR A 12 15.06 2.68 -6.68
N ASP A 13 16.10 2.06 -6.11
CA ASP A 13 17.45 2.08 -6.67
C ASP A 13 17.51 1.39 -8.03
N GLU A 14 16.76 0.30 -8.25
CA GLU A 14 16.60 -0.36 -9.55
C GLU A 14 16.02 0.60 -10.60
N VAL A 15 14.92 1.30 -10.28
CA VAL A 15 14.32 2.30 -11.18
C VAL A 15 15.32 3.39 -11.48
N PHE A 16 16.01 3.91 -10.46
CA PHE A 16 16.99 4.98 -10.62
C PHE A 16 18.20 4.56 -11.47
N ALA A 17 18.65 3.31 -11.36
CA ALA A 17 19.70 2.75 -12.20
C ALA A 17 19.29 2.69 -13.68
N CYS A 18 18.03 2.35 -13.98
CA CYS A 18 17.51 2.32 -15.34
C CYS A 18 17.54 3.70 -16.02
N PHE A 19 17.39 4.79 -15.27
CA PHE A 19 17.51 6.13 -15.83
C PHE A 19 18.92 6.51 -16.29
N LYS A 20 19.97 5.79 -15.81
CA LYS A 20 21.36 5.99 -16.19
C LYS A 20 21.77 5.19 -17.43
N LEU A 21 20.93 4.30 -17.93
CA LEU A 21 21.21 3.48 -19.12
C LEU A 21 21.44 4.36 -20.35
N PRO A 22 22.26 3.88 -21.34
CA PRO A 22 22.52 4.57 -22.58
C PRO A 22 21.25 4.94 -23.35
N LYS A 23 21.29 6.04 -24.11
CA LYS A 23 20.17 6.58 -24.89
C LYS A 23 20.59 7.27 -26.17
N ALA A 24 21.74 6.90 -26.73
CA ALA A 24 22.28 7.55 -27.93
C ALA A 24 21.62 7.02 -29.20
N THR A 25 21.42 5.71 -29.32
CA THR A 25 20.74 5.08 -30.46
C THR A 25 19.26 4.79 -30.17
N ASP A 26 18.50 4.46 -31.19
CA ASP A 26 17.07 4.13 -31.03
C ASP A 26 16.89 2.77 -30.33
N GLU A 27 17.81 1.83 -30.54
CA GLU A 27 17.85 0.56 -29.83
C GLU A 27 18.13 0.77 -28.32
N GLU A 28 19.08 1.64 -27.98
CA GLU A 28 19.38 1.98 -26.58
C GLU A 28 18.20 2.68 -25.91
N LYS A 29 17.52 3.61 -26.60
CA LYS A 29 16.31 4.26 -26.08
C LYS A 29 15.19 3.25 -25.81
N ALA A 30 14.97 2.30 -26.74
CA ALA A 30 13.96 1.26 -26.60
C ALA A 30 14.28 0.34 -25.41
N ALA A 31 15.52 -0.14 -25.32
CA ALA A 31 15.98 -0.99 -24.21
C ALA A 31 15.85 -0.28 -22.85
N ARG A 32 16.29 0.98 -22.78
CA ARG A 32 16.13 1.81 -21.58
C ARG A 32 14.68 2.01 -21.19
N SER A 33 13.79 2.29 -22.16
CA SER A 33 12.36 2.44 -21.90
C SER A 33 11.75 1.16 -21.34
N ALA A 34 12.10 -0.01 -21.90
CA ALA A 34 11.64 -1.30 -21.42
C ALA A 34 12.12 -1.59 -19.99
N ALA A 35 13.41 -1.34 -19.71
CA ALA A 35 13.98 -1.51 -18.38
C ALA A 35 13.30 -0.62 -17.32
N ILE A 36 13.02 0.66 -17.65
CA ILE A 36 12.29 1.57 -16.75
C ILE A 36 10.87 1.04 -16.48
N GLN A 37 10.17 0.55 -17.50
CA GLN A 37 8.81 0.02 -17.33
C GLN A 37 8.80 -1.22 -16.41
N GLU A 38 9.75 -2.15 -16.59
CA GLU A 38 9.83 -3.36 -15.77
C GLU A 38 10.22 -3.03 -14.32
N ALA A 39 11.23 -2.19 -14.09
CA ALA A 39 11.63 -1.76 -12.75
C ALA A 39 10.48 -1.00 -12.04
N THR A 40 9.76 -0.11 -12.76
CA THR A 40 8.63 0.61 -12.18
C THR A 40 7.46 -0.32 -11.86
N ARG A 41 7.21 -1.34 -12.69
CA ARG A 41 6.22 -2.39 -12.42
C ARG A 41 6.56 -3.11 -11.10
N HIS A 42 7.82 -3.51 -10.91
CA HIS A 42 8.29 -4.11 -9.67
C HIS A 42 8.12 -3.14 -8.49
N ALA A 43 8.52 -1.87 -8.63
CA ALA A 43 8.38 -0.85 -7.60
C ALA A 43 6.92 -0.54 -7.22
N ALA A 44 5.93 -0.81 -8.08
CA ALA A 44 4.51 -0.70 -7.74
C ALA A 44 4.00 -1.87 -6.87
N LEU A 45 4.60 -3.05 -7.01
CA LEU A 45 4.17 -4.24 -6.28
C LEU A 45 4.59 -4.23 -4.80
N ILE A 46 5.71 -3.60 -4.45
CA ILE A 46 6.20 -3.55 -3.07
C ILE A 46 5.23 -2.79 -2.14
N PRO A 47 4.84 -1.54 -2.44
CA PRO A 47 3.86 -0.84 -1.61
C PRO A 47 2.48 -1.52 -1.65
N MET A 48 2.11 -2.22 -2.73
CA MET A 48 0.89 -3.04 -2.74
C MET A 48 0.96 -4.18 -1.71
N GLU A 49 2.12 -4.85 -1.56
CA GLU A 49 2.32 -5.86 -0.51
C GLU A 49 2.22 -5.24 0.89
N VAL A 50 2.74 -4.03 1.09
CA VAL A 50 2.58 -3.29 2.36
C VAL A 50 1.10 -3.03 2.65
N ALA A 51 0.33 -2.56 1.67
CA ALA A 51 -1.10 -2.30 1.83
C ALA A 51 -1.89 -3.57 2.19
N ARG A 52 -1.61 -4.70 1.51
CA ARG A 52 -2.22 -6.01 1.82
C ARG A 52 -1.94 -6.44 3.26
N LYS A 53 -0.66 -6.40 3.67
CA LYS A 53 -0.26 -6.78 5.04
C LYS A 53 -0.84 -5.86 6.11
N ALA A 54 -0.93 -4.55 5.84
CA ALA A 54 -1.56 -3.62 6.77
C ALA A 54 -3.07 -3.89 6.89
N LEU A 55 -3.75 -4.23 5.78
CA LEU A 55 -5.15 -4.63 5.81
C LEU A 55 -5.38 -5.92 6.59
N GLU A 56 -4.47 -6.91 6.50
CA GLU A 56 -4.55 -8.20 7.24
C GLU A 56 -4.49 -8.02 8.76
N VAL A 57 -3.85 -6.96 9.25
CA VAL A 57 -3.77 -6.68 10.70
C VAL A 57 -5.10 -6.13 11.25
N MET A 58 -5.90 -5.44 10.44
CA MET A 58 -7.10 -4.74 10.90
C MET A 58 -8.16 -5.64 11.54
N PRO A 59 -8.44 -6.86 11.04
CA PRO A 59 -9.33 -7.80 11.75
C PRO A 59 -8.84 -8.19 13.14
N VAL A 60 -7.52 -8.38 13.30
CA VAL A 60 -6.92 -8.72 14.60
C VAL A 60 -7.12 -7.58 15.60
N ILE A 61 -6.94 -6.32 15.15
CA ILE A 61 -7.19 -5.13 15.98
C ILE A 61 -8.67 -5.07 16.40
N ALA A 62 -9.59 -5.34 15.48
CA ALA A 62 -11.02 -5.37 15.77
C ALA A 62 -11.38 -6.46 16.81
N ASP A 63 -10.75 -7.63 16.72
CA ASP A 63 -10.94 -8.72 17.70
C ASP A 63 -10.38 -8.34 19.07
N ILE A 64 -9.22 -7.70 19.15
CA ILE A 64 -8.65 -7.17 20.40
C ILE A 64 -9.59 -6.13 21.02
N ALA A 65 -10.16 -5.22 20.25
CA ALA A 65 -11.11 -4.24 20.74
C ALA A 65 -12.38 -4.89 21.32
N ARG A 66 -12.86 -5.97 20.69
CA ARG A 66 -14.10 -6.66 21.10
C ARG A 66 -13.90 -7.60 22.29
N LEU A 67 -12.78 -8.34 22.32
CA LEU A 67 -12.54 -9.45 23.25
C LEU A 67 -11.50 -9.13 24.32
N GLY A 68 -10.75 -8.04 24.14
CA GLY A 68 -9.64 -7.67 25.00
C GLY A 68 -10.05 -6.89 26.25
N ASN A 69 -9.07 -6.32 26.91
CA ASN A 69 -9.27 -5.50 28.08
C ASN A 69 -9.99 -4.20 27.72
N ARG A 70 -11.14 -3.93 28.34
CA ARG A 70 -11.96 -2.74 28.10
C ARG A 70 -11.18 -1.42 28.34
N ASN A 71 -10.19 -1.42 29.22
CA ASN A 71 -9.35 -0.24 29.46
C ASN A 71 -8.40 0.09 28.31
N ALA A 72 -8.15 -0.87 27.39
CA ALA A 72 -7.30 -0.70 26.21
C ALA A 72 -8.11 -0.51 24.90
N ILE A 73 -9.42 -0.29 25.01
CA ILE A 73 -10.28 -0.16 23.81
C ILE A 73 -9.92 1.05 22.95
N THR A 74 -9.54 2.16 23.61
CA THR A 74 -9.07 3.36 22.90
C THR A 74 -7.74 3.17 22.20
N ASP A 75 -6.83 2.34 22.77
CA ASP A 75 -5.58 1.98 22.14
C ASP A 75 -5.81 1.14 20.88
N ALA A 76 -6.78 0.24 20.90
CA ALA A 76 -7.21 -0.50 19.72
C ALA A 76 -7.79 0.41 18.63
N CYS A 77 -8.53 1.46 19.00
CA CYS A 77 -8.99 2.47 18.05
C CYS A 77 -7.82 3.23 17.40
N VAL A 78 -6.83 3.64 18.19
CA VAL A 78 -5.60 4.30 17.69
C VAL A 78 -4.84 3.36 16.75
N ALA A 79 -4.69 2.08 17.12
CA ALA A 79 -4.06 1.07 16.26
C ALA A 79 -4.80 0.88 14.93
N MET A 80 -6.13 0.91 14.94
CA MET A 80 -6.96 0.83 13.74
C MET A 80 -6.76 2.03 12.82
N MET A 81 -6.74 3.25 13.37
CA MET A 81 -6.46 4.48 12.62
C MET A 81 -5.04 4.45 12.01
N ALA A 82 -4.05 3.97 12.76
CA ALA A 82 -2.69 3.81 12.27
C ALA A 82 -2.60 2.78 11.14
N ALA A 83 -3.27 1.63 11.26
CA ALA A 83 -3.32 0.60 10.24
C ALA A 83 -3.98 1.13 8.94
N ARG A 84 -5.11 1.84 9.06
CA ARG A 84 -5.74 2.48 7.90
C ARG A 84 -4.80 3.51 7.26
N SER A 85 -4.10 4.34 8.03
CA SER A 85 -3.16 5.32 7.51
C SER A 85 -2.01 4.64 6.77
N ALA A 86 -1.51 3.51 7.26
CA ALA A 86 -0.49 2.71 6.58
C ALA A 86 -0.99 2.16 5.24
N VAL A 87 -2.23 1.64 5.19
CA VAL A 87 -2.87 1.20 3.95
C VAL A 87 -2.93 2.33 2.94
N LEU A 88 -3.48 3.48 3.32
CA LEU A 88 -3.67 4.60 2.39
C LEU A 88 -2.34 5.17 1.88
N GLY A 89 -1.34 5.30 2.77
CA GLY A 89 -0.01 5.76 2.39
C GLY A 89 0.66 4.82 1.38
N ALA A 90 0.57 3.50 1.60
CA ALA A 90 1.08 2.52 0.65
C ALA A 90 0.34 2.59 -0.70
N LEU A 91 -0.99 2.74 -0.72
CA LEU A 91 -1.76 2.86 -1.95
C LEU A 91 -1.46 4.14 -2.74
N LEU A 92 -1.12 5.24 -2.08
CA LEU A 92 -0.62 6.44 -2.77
C LEU A 92 0.69 6.14 -3.52
N ASN A 93 1.58 5.36 -2.90
CA ASN A 93 2.84 4.94 -3.52
C ASN A 93 2.62 3.97 -4.69
N VAL A 94 1.65 3.06 -4.59
CA VAL A 94 1.21 2.25 -5.74
C VAL A 94 0.77 3.15 -6.89
N ARG A 95 -0.16 4.06 -6.65
CA ARG A 95 -0.77 4.91 -7.69
C ARG A 95 0.22 5.80 -8.42
N ILE A 96 1.23 6.37 -7.72
CA ILE A 96 2.25 7.18 -8.37
C ILE A 96 3.09 6.35 -9.36
N ASN A 97 3.42 5.10 -9.00
CA ASN A 97 4.13 4.18 -9.90
C ASN A 97 3.25 3.76 -11.09
N LEU A 98 1.97 3.47 -10.87
CA LEU A 98 1.02 3.13 -11.95
C LEU A 98 0.89 4.24 -12.99
N GLY A 99 0.99 5.52 -12.57
CA GLY A 99 0.82 6.68 -13.45
C GLY A 99 1.81 6.78 -14.61
N VAL A 100 2.95 6.08 -14.55
CA VAL A 100 3.99 6.10 -15.59
C VAL A 100 4.10 4.78 -16.38
N LEU A 101 3.30 3.77 -16.01
CA LEU A 101 3.28 2.48 -16.69
C LEU A 101 2.42 2.52 -17.96
N LYS A 102 2.90 1.82 -18.99
CA LYS A 102 2.23 1.73 -20.30
C LYS A 102 1.34 0.49 -20.44
N ASP A 103 1.59 -0.54 -19.62
CA ASP A 103 0.80 -1.77 -19.58
C ASP A 103 -0.57 -1.48 -18.93
N LYS A 104 -1.57 -1.23 -19.78
CA LYS A 104 -2.91 -0.82 -19.36
C LYS A 104 -3.64 -1.91 -18.58
N GLU A 105 -3.43 -3.17 -18.92
CA GLU A 105 -4.08 -4.30 -18.27
C GLU A 105 -3.57 -4.42 -16.81
N PHE A 106 -2.26 -4.45 -16.63
CA PHE A 106 -1.64 -4.45 -15.30
C PHE A 106 -2.06 -3.22 -14.45
N VAL A 107 -2.08 -2.02 -15.06
CA VAL A 107 -2.50 -0.79 -14.36
C VAL A 107 -3.94 -0.90 -13.90
N GLN A 108 -4.86 -1.37 -14.76
CA GLN A 108 -6.27 -1.52 -14.40
C GLN A 108 -6.49 -2.55 -13.30
N GLU A 109 -5.81 -3.70 -13.36
CA GLU A 109 -5.92 -4.74 -12.35
C GLU A 109 -5.43 -4.26 -10.99
N LEU A 110 -4.24 -3.66 -10.95
CA LEU A 110 -3.64 -3.21 -9.69
C LEU A 110 -4.38 -2.00 -9.11
N GLN A 111 -4.89 -1.09 -9.94
CA GLN A 111 -5.73 0.02 -9.51
C GLN A 111 -7.07 -0.49 -8.92
N ALA A 112 -7.72 -1.46 -9.57
CA ALA A 112 -8.95 -2.03 -9.06
C ALA A 112 -8.75 -2.75 -7.70
N GLU A 113 -7.60 -3.42 -7.52
CA GLU A 113 -7.24 -4.01 -6.24
C GLU A 113 -6.99 -2.93 -5.18
N ALA A 114 -6.25 -1.87 -5.52
CA ALA A 114 -5.98 -0.74 -4.62
C ALA A 114 -7.30 -0.12 -4.11
N ASP A 115 -8.26 0.11 -5.00
CA ASP A 115 -9.54 0.70 -4.65
C ASP A 115 -10.36 -0.20 -3.70
N ARG A 116 -10.34 -1.53 -3.92
CA ARG A 116 -10.98 -2.49 -3.01
C ARG A 116 -10.35 -2.51 -1.62
N ILE A 117 -9.00 -2.47 -1.56
CA ILE A 117 -8.25 -2.42 -0.30
C ILE A 117 -8.57 -1.13 0.47
N GLU A 118 -8.54 0.02 -0.21
CA GLU A 118 -8.87 1.32 0.38
C GLU A 118 -10.29 1.34 0.98
N GLN A 119 -11.30 0.95 0.19
CA GLN A 119 -12.69 0.88 0.65
C GLN A 119 -12.84 -0.05 1.86
N THR A 120 -12.15 -1.20 1.84
CA THR A 120 -12.21 -2.16 2.94
C THR A 120 -11.57 -1.60 4.21
N ALA A 121 -10.41 -0.96 4.10
CA ALA A 121 -9.71 -0.36 5.24
C ALA A 121 -10.53 0.76 5.87
N CYS A 122 -11.07 1.68 5.05
CA CYS A 122 -11.91 2.77 5.53
C CYS A 122 -13.19 2.26 6.22
N ARG A 123 -13.82 1.23 5.66
CA ARG A 123 -15.02 0.62 6.26
C ARG A 123 -14.71 -0.03 7.60
N LYS A 124 -13.62 -0.82 7.70
CA LYS A 124 -13.22 -1.48 8.96
C LYS A 124 -12.91 -0.49 10.08
N GLU A 125 -12.19 0.59 9.77
CA GLU A 125 -11.94 1.67 10.74
C GLU A 125 -13.27 2.28 11.21
N LYS A 126 -14.13 2.67 10.27
CA LYS A 126 -15.43 3.29 10.60
C LYS A 126 -16.29 2.39 11.47
N GLU A 127 -16.40 1.10 11.12
CA GLU A 127 -17.19 0.12 11.89
C GLU A 127 -16.71 0.01 13.34
N LEU A 128 -15.39 -0.05 13.56
CA LEU A 128 -14.83 -0.12 14.91
C LEU A 128 -15.06 1.17 15.68
N LEU A 129 -14.75 2.33 15.09
CA LEU A 129 -14.89 3.62 15.77
C LEU A 129 -16.35 3.94 16.10
N ASP A 130 -17.29 3.62 15.20
CA ASP A 130 -18.73 3.82 15.46
C ASP A 130 -19.19 2.96 16.63
N ALA A 131 -18.79 1.68 16.70
CA ALA A 131 -19.15 0.78 17.78
C ALA A 131 -18.58 1.26 19.12
N VAL A 132 -17.30 1.62 19.17
CA VAL A 132 -16.66 2.10 20.41
C VAL A 132 -17.23 3.44 20.87
N ASN A 133 -17.51 4.36 19.95
CA ASN A 133 -18.11 5.64 20.27
C ASN A 133 -19.54 5.50 20.84
N GLN A 134 -20.29 4.49 20.43
CA GLN A 134 -21.60 4.18 21.04
C GLN A 134 -21.44 3.71 22.49
N ASP A 135 -20.46 2.88 22.77
CA ASP A 135 -20.18 2.35 24.12
C ASP A 135 -19.60 3.41 25.08
N LEU A 136 -18.91 4.43 24.54
CA LEU A 136 -18.30 5.52 25.32
C LEU A 136 -19.25 6.72 25.55
N ARG A 137 -20.42 6.75 24.91
CA ARG A 137 -21.41 7.83 25.18
C ARG A 137 -21.99 7.65 26.57
N VAL A 138 -21.75 8.64 27.43
CA VAL A 138 -22.31 8.80 28.79
C VAL A 138 -23.67 9.47 28.72
#